data_20cae60f0aacfec8554f5ee849101e1c
#
_entry.id   20cae60f0aacfec8554f5ee849101e1c
#
_cell.length_a   1.000
_cell.length_b   1.000
_cell.length_c   1.000
_cell.angle_alpha   90.00
_cell.angle_beta   90.00
_cell.angle_gamma   90.00
#
_symmetry.space_group_name_H-M   'P 1'
#
loop_
_entity.id
_entity.type
_entity.pdbx_description
1 polymer ?
#
loop_
_entity_poly.entity_id
_entity_poly.type
_entity_poly.pdbx_seq_one_letter_code
_entity_poly.pdbx_strand_id
1 'polypeptide(L)'
;CTMCGRCTTVCPMGIDIAELVKEARHGMFVAGLVPERLALMDRAARQWGSPATPGEDLPDILDEVSKQHGVPIPCDLERADILVTAAPAELSDHTKALAAAAKILNRTGERGTMHQGGFDASNIGFNNGDLELQEKLTRALVDTAVKIGAKTVLLPECGHAYGAAR
;
A
#
# COMPACT_ATOMS: atom_id res chain seq x y z
N CYS A 1 -8.28 15.77 -0.03
CA CYS A 1 -9.23 14.78 -0.55
C CYS A 1 -8.57 13.41 -0.57
N THR A 2 -9.21 12.41 0.02
CA THR A 2 -8.76 11.01 0.01
C THR A 2 -9.41 10.20 -1.12
N MET A 3 -10.15 10.82 -2.00
CA MET A 3 -10.89 10.19 -3.11
C MET A 3 -11.78 9.01 -2.65
N CYS A 4 -12.34 9.10 -1.45
CA CYS A 4 -13.18 8.04 -0.86
C CYS A 4 -14.56 7.88 -1.50
N GLY A 5 -14.94 8.72 -2.46
CA GLY A 5 -16.21 8.67 -3.18
C GLY A 5 -17.44 9.19 -2.42
N ARG A 6 -17.31 9.60 -1.16
CA ARG A 6 -18.46 10.07 -0.36
C ARG A 6 -19.17 11.27 -0.99
N CYS A 7 -18.42 12.19 -1.57
CA CYS A 7 -19.00 13.35 -2.26
C CYS A 7 -19.77 12.93 -3.52
N THR A 8 -19.28 11.93 -4.25
CA THR A 8 -19.94 11.31 -5.40
C THR A 8 -21.30 10.72 -4.99
N THR A 9 -21.34 9.97 -3.88
CA THR A 9 -22.55 9.30 -3.38
C THR A 9 -23.66 10.28 -3.03
N VAL A 10 -23.33 11.48 -2.53
CA VAL A 10 -24.31 12.50 -2.12
C VAL A 10 -24.56 13.57 -3.17
N CYS A 11 -23.90 13.48 -4.33
CA CYS A 11 -24.04 14.47 -5.39
C CYS A 11 -25.42 14.34 -6.07
N PRO A 12 -26.29 15.37 -5.99
CA PRO A 12 -27.63 15.29 -6.62
C PRO A 12 -27.57 15.28 -8.15
N MET A 13 -26.43 15.69 -8.72
CA MET A 13 -26.20 15.71 -10.17
C MET A 13 -25.58 14.43 -10.70
N GLY A 14 -25.25 13.45 -9.85
CA GLY A 14 -24.60 12.22 -10.24
C GLY A 14 -23.15 12.38 -10.72
N ILE A 15 -22.49 13.51 -10.35
CA ILE A 15 -21.11 13.78 -10.77
C ILE A 15 -20.15 12.95 -9.92
N ASP A 16 -19.22 12.26 -10.56
CA ASP A 16 -18.13 11.58 -9.86
C ASP A 16 -17.04 12.58 -9.43
N ILE A 17 -17.18 13.06 -8.19
CA ILE A 17 -16.27 14.04 -7.61
C ILE A 17 -14.88 13.39 -7.33
N ALA A 18 -14.85 12.10 -7.04
CA ALA A 18 -13.58 11.40 -6.79
C ALA A 18 -12.75 11.33 -8.08
N GLU A 19 -13.39 11.01 -9.22
CA GLU A 19 -12.74 10.99 -10.52
C GLU A 19 -12.28 12.39 -10.96
N LEU A 20 -13.09 13.42 -10.75
CA LEU A 20 -12.66 14.80 -11.02
C LEU A 20 -11.40 15.20 -10.26
N VAL A 21 -11.28 14.79 -8.99
CA VAL A 21 -10.08 15.07 -8.18
C VAL A 21 -8.89 14.27 -8.70
N LYS A 22 -9.08 13.02 -9.12
CA LYS A 22 -8.05 12.19 -9.70
C LYS A 22 -7.48 12.81 -10.97
N GLU A 23 -8.36 13.21 -11.90
CA GLU A 23 -7.97 13.87 -13.15
C GLU A 23 -7.27 15.22 -12.91
N ALA A 24 -7.76 16.01 -11.96
CA ALA A 24 -7.12 17.27 -11.58
C ALA A 24 -5.70 17.05 -11.04
N ARG A 25 -5.50 16.02 -10.22
CA ARG A 25 -4.17 15.66 -9.72
C ARG A 25 -3.25 15.18 -10.82
N HIS A 26 -3.75 14.38 -11.75
CA HIS A 26 -2.99 13.96 -12.92
C HIS A 26 -2.55 15.17 -13.75
N GLY A 27 -3.46 16.11 -14.02
CA GLY A 27 -3.12 17.36 -14.69
C GLY A 27 -2.04 18.18 -13.96
N MET A 28 -2.12 18.27 -12.62
CA MET A 28 -1.09 18.94 -11.81
C MET A 28 0.25 18.19 -11.88
N PHE A 29 0.23 16.86 -11.83
CA PHE A 29 1.43 16.04 -11.95
C PHE A 29 2.14 16.26 -13.29
N VAL A 30 1.40 16.21 -14.41
CA VAL A 30 1.93 16.46 -15.76
C VAL A 30 2.48 17.89 -15.89
N ALA A 31 1.83 18.86 -15.24
CA ALA A 31 2.29 20.24 -15.22
C ALA A 31 3.49 20.50 -14.27
N GLY A 32 3.99 19.49 -13.56
CA GLY A 32 5.08 19.64 -12.59
C GLY A 32 4.70 20.40 -11.30
N LEU A 33 3.40 20.47 -10.98
CA LEU A 33 2.87 21.21 -9.83
C LEU A 33 2.64 20.31 -8.60
N VAL A 34 3.37 19.21 -8.49
CA VAL A 34 3.30 18.31 -7.35
C VAL A 34 4.02 18.95 -6.15
N PRO A 35 3.40 18.97 -4.95
CA PRO A 35 4.09 19.42 -3.75
C PRO A 35 5.38 18.65 -3.48
N GLU A 36 6.45 19.34 -3.09
CA GLU A 36 7.79 18.77 -2.94
C GLU A 36 7.83 17.52 -2.07
N ARG A 37 7.11 17.49 -0.94
CA ARG A 37 7.02 16.34 -0.06
C ARG A 37 6.45 15.11 -0.79
N LEU A 38 5.42 15.30 -1.60
CA LEU A 38 4.81 14.21 -2.36
C LEU A 38 5.73 13.74 -3.49
N ALA A 39 6.46 14.66 -4.13
CA ALA A 39 7.46 14.32 -5.13
C ALA A 39 8.65 13.52 -4.55
N LEU A 40 9.01 13.78 -3.28
CA LEU A 40 10.00 12.98 -2.56
C LEU A 40 9.49 11.55 -2.31
N MET A 41 8.25 11.42 -1.84
CA MET A 41 7.61 10.12 -1.61
C MET A 41 7.46 9.32 -2.92
N ASP A 42 7.13 9.98 -4.02
CA ASP A 42 7.06 9.38 -5.35
C ASP A 42 8.41 8.78 -5.76
N ARG A 43 9.50 9.57 -5.66
CA ARG A 43 10.86 9.09 -5.96
C ARG A 43 11.25 7.89 -5.10
N ALA A 44 10.93 7.93 -3.80
CA ALA A 44 11.19 6.81 -2.90
C ALA A 44 10.42 5.55 -3.34
N ALA A 45 9.14 5.67 -3.63
CA ALA A 45 8.32 4.55 -4.08
C ALA A 45 8.78 3.97 -5.44
N ARG A 46 9.26 4.83 -6.36
CA ARG A 46 9.85 4.37 -7.64
C ARG A 46 11.11 3.55 -7.42
N GLN A 47 11.92 3.92 -6.45
CA GLN A 47 13.22 3.28 -6.18
C GLN A 47 13.09 2.04 -5.31
N TRP A 48 12.28 2.08 -4.24
CA TRP A 48 12.19 1.02 -3.22
C TRP A 48 10.83 0.32 -3.12
N GLY A 49 9.87 0.67 -4.01
CA GLY A 49 8.53 0.07 -4.00
C GLY A 49 7.58 0.64 -2.93
N SER A 50 8.09 1.46 -2.01
CA SER A 50 7.29 2.15 -0.99
C SER A 50 7.95 3.47 -0.60
N PRO A 51 7.18 4.49 -0.21
CA PRO A 51 7.72 5.73 0.36
C PRO A 51 8.11 5.61 1.84
N ALA A 52 7.84 4.46 2.49
CA ALA A 52 7.96 4.32 3.95
C ALA A 52 9.40 4.31 4.46
N THR A 53 10.25 3.56 3.82
CA THR A 53 11.55 3.14 4.37
C THR A 53 12.63 3.21 3.31
N PRO A 54 13.03 4.43 2.91
CA PRO A 54 14.05 4.60 1.87
C PRO A 54 15.37 3.97 2.29
N GLY A 55 15.82 2.95 1.53
CA GLY A 55 17.11 2.29 1.74
C GLY A 55 17.12 1.19 2.80
N GLU A 56 15.99 0.85 3.40
CA GLU A 56 15.84 -0.28 4.32
C GLU A 56 15.14 -1.46 3.63
N ASP A 57 15.57 -2.67 3.92
CA ASP A 57 14.94 -3.87 3.38
C ASP A 57 13.73 -4.28 4.24
N LEU A 58 12.64 -4.66 3.59
CA LEU A 58 11.42 -5.08 4.27
C LEU A 58 11.64 -6.20 5.29
N PRO A 59 12.44 -7.25 5.02
CA PRO A 59 12.73 -8.30 6.00
C PRO A 59 13.34 -7.76 7.30
N ASP A 60 14.27 -6.83 7.22
CA ASP A 60 14.94 -6.24 8.40
C ASP A 60 13.96 -5.45 9.25
N ILE A 61 13.10 -4.66 8.61
CA ILE A 61 12.04 -3.91 9.30
C ILE A 61 11.09 -4.88 10.03
N LEU A 62 10.64 -5.93 9.33
CA LEU A 62 9.69 -6.89 9.91
C LEU A 62 10.32 -7.71 11.04
N ASP A 63 11.62 -8.01 10.95
CA ASP A 63 12.37 -8.68 12.02
C ASP A 63 12.45 -7.79 13.27
N GLU A 64 12.70 -6.50 13.11
CA GLU A 64 12.70 -5.54 14.22
C GLU A 64 11.32 -5.42 14.86
N VAL A 65 10.26 -5.27 14.05
CA VAL A 65 8.87 -5.23 14.55
C VAL A 65 8.50 -6.54 15.24
N SER A 66 8.93 -7.68 14.70
CA SER A 66 8.72 -9.01 15.30
C SER A 66 9.36 -9.11 16.69
N LYS A 67 10.61 -8.66 16.84
CA LYS A 67 11.34 -8.61 18.10
C LYS A 67 10.68 -7.67 19.10
N GLN A 68 10.31 -6.47 18.65
CA GLN A 68 9.68 -5.45 19.51
C GLN A 68 8.35 -5.92 20.10
N HIS A 69 7.54 -6.65 19.32
CA HIS A 69 6.20 -7.06 19.73
C HIS A 69 6.06 -8.53 20.11
N GLY A 70 7.13 -9.30 20.05
CA GLY A 70 7.16 -10.73 20.38
C GLY A 70 6.22 -11.57 19.51
N VAL A 71 6.10 -11.24 18.22
CA VAL A 71 5.25 -11.96 17.28
C VAL A 71 5.98 -12.16 15.95
N PRO A 72 6.07 -13.39 15.41
CA PRO A 72 6.66 -13.61 14.10
C PRO A 72 5.78 -12.99 13.01
N ILE A 73 6.41 -12.23 12.12
CA ILE A 73 5.79 -11.66 10.92
C ILE A 73 6.46 -12.28 9.70
N PRO A 74 5.82 -13.26 9.04
CA PRO A 74 6.43 -13.93 7.89
C PRO A 74 6.68 -12.95 6.74
N CYS A 75 7.89 -13.04 6.18
CA CYS A 75 8.30 -12.28 5.01
C CYS A 75 8.82 -13.20 3.92
N ASP A 76 8.54 -12.87 2.66
CA ASP A 76 9.06 -13.53 1.46
C ASP A 76 8.85 -15.06 1.41
N LEU A 77 7.72 -15.55 1.95
CA LEU A 77 7.38 -16.96 1.78
C LEU A 77 7.14 -17.28 0.30
N GLU A 78 7.71 -18.39 -0.19
CA GLU A 78 7.50 -18.86 -1.56
C GLU A 78 6.04 -19.16 -1.88
N ARG A 79 5.25 -19.56 -0.84
CA ARG A 79 3.80 -19.83 -0.94
C ARG A 79 3.07 -19.35 0.29
N ALA A 80 2.00 -18.62 0.07
CA ALA A 80 1.10 -18.15 1.12
C ALA A 80 -0.34 -18.07 0.57
N ASP A 81 -1.33 -18.22 1.44
CA ASP A 81 -2.74 -18.07 1.06
C ASP A 81 -3.18 -16.60 1.09
N ILE A 82 -2.47 -15.77 1.90
CA ILE A 82 -2.76 -14.35 2.09
C ILE A 82 -1.48 -13.53 1.86
N LEU A 83 -1.52 -12.62 0.90
CA LEU A 83 -0.52 -11.55 0.80
C LEU A 83 -0.96 -10.41 1.70
N VAL A 84 -0.16 -10.14 2.72
CA VAL A 84 -0.39 -9.04 3.67
C VAL A 84 0.33 -7.80 3.15
N THR A 85 -0.37 -6.67 3.14
CA THR A 85 0.22 -5.38 2.79
C THR A 85 0.19 -4.44 3.99
N ALA A 86 0.98 -3.39 3.95
CA ALA A 86 1.01 -2.37 4.99
C ALA A 86 1.07 -0.96 4.39
N ALA A 87 0.46 -0.02 5.09
CA ALA A 87 0.70 1.39 4.81
C ALA A 87 2.07 1.82 5.38
N PRO A 88 2.72 2.86 4.82
CA PRO A 88 4.00 3.35 5.31
C PRO A 88 4.07 3.56 6.83
N ALA A 89 3.01 4.15 7.40
CA ALA A 89 2.95 4.41 8.84
C ALA A 89 2.90 3.13 9.69
N GLU A 90 2.42 2.02 9.17
CA GLU A 90 2.39 0.74 9.88
C GLU A 90 3.76 0.09 9.95
N LEU A 91 4.66 0.44 9.05
CA LEU A 91 6.05 -0.02 9.04
C LEU A 91 6.98 0.84 9.90
N SER A 92 6.58 2.06 10.26
CA SER A 92 7.37 3.00 11.07
C SER A 92 6.75 3.32 12.42
N ASP A 93 5.66 4.10 12.43
CA ASP A 93 5.12 4.71 13.65
C ASP A 93 4.02 3.85 14.31
N HIS A 94 3.31 3.04 13.52
CA HIS A 94 2.14 2.26 13.97
C HIS A 94 2.36 0.75 13.88
N THR A 95 3.58 0.29 14.19
CA THR A 95 3.98 -1.12 14.13
C THR A 95 3.09 -2.06 14.97
N LYS A 96 2.39 -1.55 15.99
CA LYS A 96 1.41 -2.31 16.77
C LYS A 96 0.25 -2.85 15.93
N ALA A 97 -0.20 -2.11 14.90
CA ALA A 97 -1.28 -2.55 14.02
C ALA A 97 -0.83 -3.77 13.20
N LEU A 98 0.37 -3.70 12.61
CA LEU A 98 0.97 -4.80 11.86
C LEU A 98 1.19 -6.03 12.75
N ALA A 99 1.72 -5.84 13.95
CA ALA A 99 1.90 -6.92 14.92
C ALA A 99 0.56 -7.56 15.36
N ALA A 100 -0.50 -6.76 15.49
CA ALA A 100 -1.84 -7.27 15.81
C ALA A 100 -2.41 -8.12 14.66
N ALA A 101 -2.26 -7.66 13.41
CA ALA A 101 -2.66 -8.44 12.23
C ALA A 101 -1.90 -9.78 12.16
N ALA A 102 -0.57 -9.76 12.38
CA ALA A 102 0.23 -10.98 12.43
C ALA A 102 -0.20 -11.94 13.56
N LYS A 103 -0.52 -11.42 14.75
CA LYS A 103 -1.06 -12.23 15.85
C LYS A 103 -2.37 -12.92 15.49
N ILE A 104 -3.26 -12.22 14.80
CA ILE A 104 -4.54 -12.79 14.35
C ILE A 104 -4.28 -13.93 13.36
N LEU A 105 -3.49 -13.68 12.30
CA LEU A 105 -3.17 -14.69 11.30
C LEU A 105 -2.49 -15.92 11.91
N ASN A 106 -1.50 -15.71 12.79
CA ASN A 106 -0.82 -16.81 13.48
C ASN A 106 -1.77 -17.64 14.35
N ARG A 107 -2.75 -16.98 15.01
CA ARG A 107 -3.70 -17.66 15.90
C ARG A 107 -4.79 -18.41 15.15
N THR A 108 -5.17 -17.94 13.97
CA THR A 108 -6.14 -18.62 13.10
C THR A 108 -5.52 -19.73 12.25
N GLY A 109 -4.18 -19.82 12.22
CA GLY A 109 -3.45 -20.78 11.40
C GLY A 109 -3.43 -20.43 9.91
N GLU A 110 -3.75 -19.18 9.58
CA GLU A 110 -3.71 -18.68 8.20
C GLU A 110 -2.28 -18.42 7.75
N ARG A 111 -1.93 -18.89 6.56
CA ARG A 111 -0.61 -18.66 5.97
C ARG A 111 -0.54 -17.31 5.28
N GLY A 112 -0.28 -16.27 6.09
CA GLY A 112 -0.03 -14.91 5.59
C GLY A 112 1.44 -14.61 5.46
N THR A 113 1.81 -13.78 4.49
CA THR A 113 3.16 -13.22 4.35
C THR A 113 3.12 -11.80 3.82
N MET A 114 4.04 -10.96 4.24
CA MET A 114 4.44 -9.79 3.46
C MET A 114 5.51 -10.20 2.45
N HIS A 115 5.67 -9.45 1.36
CA HIS A 115 6.64 -9.81 0.33
C HIS A 115 7.24 -8.56 -0.31
N GLN A 116 8.57 -8.52 -0.43
CA GLN A 116 9.30 -7.38 -1.01
C GLN A 116 8.84 -7.02 -2.44
N GLY A 117 8.38 -8.01 -3.20
CA GLY A 117 7.85 -7.79 -4.56
C GLY A 117 6.60 -6.91 -4.64
N GLY A 118 5.83 -6.81 -3.55
CA GLY A 118 4.63 -5.99 -3.49
C GLY A 118 4.03 -6.01 -2.10
N PHE A 119 4.26 -4.96 -1.32
CA PHE A 119 3.78 -4.84 0.07
C PHE A 119 3.15 -3.48 0.37
N ASP A 120 3.40 -2.47 -0.46
CA ASP A 120 2.90 -1.12 -0.20
C ASP A 120 1.40 -1.02 -0.48
N ALA A 121 0.65 -0.68 0.56
CA ALA A 121 -0.78 -0.46 0.47
C ALA A 121 -1.15 0.99 0.14
N SER A 122 -0.21 1.94 0.21
CA SER A 122 -0.55 3.35 0.07
C SER A 122 -0.77 3.80 -1.37
N ASN A 123 -0.02 3.21 -2.30
CA ASN A 123 0.03 3.60 -3.70
C ASN A 123 0.11 5.13 -3.90
N ILE A 124 1.29 5.69 -3.63
CA ILE A 124 1.51 7.14 -3.72
C ILE A 124 1.23 7.69 -5.12
N GLY A 125 1.39 6.88 -6.17
CA GLY A 125 1.07 7.27 -7.54
C GLY A 125 -0.41 7.66 -7.70
N PHE A 126 -1.32 6.88 -7.11
CA PHE A 126 -2.74 7.21 -7.06
C PHE A 126 -3.00 8.54 -6.34
N ASN A 127 -2.23 8.81 -5.28
CA ASN A 127 -2.39 10.01 -4.49
C ASN A 127 -1.86 11.27 -5.20
N ASN A 128 -0.78 11.12 -5.99
CA ASN A 128 -0.11 12.22 -6.68
C ASN A 128 -0.67 12.51 -8.08
N GLY A 129 -1.43 11.57 -8.66
CA GLY A 129 -1.84 11.61 -10.06
C GLY A 129 -0.77 11.08 -11.01
N ASP A 130 0.25 10.39 -10.52
CA ASP A 130 1.22 9.66 -11.32
C ASP A 130 0.66 8.29 -11.72
N LEU A 131 0.02 8.23 -12.88
CA LEU A 131 -0.65 7.03 -13.36
C LEU A 131 0.33 5.88 -13.65
N GLU A 132 1.55 6.19 -14.10
CA GLU A 132 2.57 5.17 -14.36
C GLU A 132 3.03 4.50 -13.05
N LEU A 133 3.29 5.30 -12.02
CA LEU A 133 3.66 4.77 -10.71
C LEU A 133 2.49 4.02 -10.07
N GLN A 134 1.27 4.53 -10.20
CA GLN A 134 0.07 3.84 -9.75
C GLN A 134 -0.03 2.44 -10.33
N GLU A 135 0.10 2.33 -11.66
CA GLU A 135 0.07 1.03 -12.35
C GLU A 135 1.21 0.13 -11.92
N LYS A 136 2.43 0.66 -11.84
CA LYS A 136 3.62 -0.09 -11.40
C LYS A 136 3.42 -0.73 -10.02
N LEU A 137 2.96 0.04 -9.04
CA LEU A 137 2.78 -0.45 -7.67
C LEU A 137 1.62 -1.45 -7.58
N THR A 138 0.50 -1.19 -8.26
CA THR A 138 -0.63 -2.12 -8.30
C THR A 138 -0.24 -3.43 -8.99
N ARG A 139 0.49 -3.35 -10.11
CA ARG A 139 0.97 -4.54 -10.83
C ARG A 139 1.94 -5.36 -9.97
N ALA A 140 2.89 -4.72 -9.30
CA ALA A 140 3.81 -5.40 -8.39
C ALA A 140 3.07 -6.19 -7.29
N LEU A 141 1.99 -5.62 -6.75
CA LEU A 141 1.15 -6.29 -5.76
C LEU A 141 0.45 -7.53 -6.35
N VAL A 142 -0.19 -7.37 -7.50
CA VAL A 142 -0.92 -8.46 -8.18
C VAL A 142 0.02 -9.57 -8.61
N ASP A 143 1.14 -9.23 -9.26
CA ASP A 143 2.13 -10.20 -9.73
C ASP A 143 2.74 -10.97 -8.56
N THR A 144 2.97 -10.31 -7.43
CA THR A 144 3.45 -10.96 -6.21
C THR A 144 2.40 -11.93 -5.67
N ALA A 145 1.12 -11.52 -5.57
CA ALA A 145 0.05 -12.39 -5.12
C ALA A 145 -0.07 -13.65 -6.00
N VAL A 146 -0.01 -13.48 -7.32
CA VAL A 146 -0.03 -14.60 -8.28
C VAL A 146 1.18 -15.50 -8.10
N LYS A 147 2.39 -14.93 -7.98
CA LYS A 147 3.65 -15.66 -7.83
C LYS A 147 3.64 -16.58 -6.60
N ILE A 148 3.17 -16.09 -5.46
CA ILE A 148 3.14 -16.87 -4.20
C ILE A 148 1.89 -17.74 -4.08
N GLY A 149 0.94 -17.66 -5.02
CA GLY A 149 -0.32 -18.40 -5.02
C GLY A 149 -1.32 -17.91 -3.98
N ALA A 150 -1.24 -16.63 -3.61
CA ALA A 150 -2.18 -16.04 -2.67
C ALA A 150 -3.59 -15.94 -3.26
N LYS A 151 -4.57 -16.33 -2.47
CA LYS A 151 -6.00 -16.25 -2.81
C LYS A 151 -6.61 -14.92 -2.38
N THR A 152 -5.96 -14.26 -1.44
CA THR A 152 -6.44 -13.02 -0.82
C THR A 152 -5.28 -12.04 -0.68
N VAL A 153 -5.53 -10.78 -1.01
CA VAL A 153 -4.66 -9.66 -0.64
C VAL A 153 -5.31 -8.93 0.51
N LEU A 154 -4.64 -8.87 1.64
CA LEU A 154 -5.10 -8.18 2.84
C LEU A 154 -4.60 -6.74 2.82
N LEU A 155 -5.52 -5.79 2.65
CA LEU A 155 -5.29 -4.34 2.72
C LEU A 155 -5.80 -3.87 4.09
N PRO A 156 -4.92 -3.63 5.08
CA PRO A 156 -5.38 -3.51 6.46
C PRO A 156 -6.21 -2.25 6.72
N GLU A 157 -5.73 -1.04 6.37
CA GLU A 157 -6.52 0.14 6.76
C GLU A 157 -6.57 1.25 5.72
N CYS A 158 -5.70 1.25 4.73
CA CYS A 158 -5.56 2.37 3.82
C CYS A 158 -6.66 2.40 2.75
N GLY A 159 -7.59 3.36 2.87
CA GLY A 159 -8.64 3.58 1.87
C GLY A 159 -8.12 3.93 0.47
N HIS A 160 -6.94 4.52 0.38
CA HIS A 160 -6.28 4.80 -0.91
C HIS A 160 -5.85 3.50 -1.60
N ALA A 161 -5.31 2.55 -0.85
CA ALA A 161 -4.90 1.26 -1.35
C ALA A 161 -6.04 0.53 -2.07
N TYR A 162 -7.22 0.51 -1.46
CA TYR A 162 -8.41 -0.08 -2.06
C TYR A 162 -8.81 0.65 -3.36
N GLY A 163 -8.80 1.99 -3.34
CA GLY A 163 -9.09 2.79 -4.53
C GLY A 163 -8.08 2.60 -5.66
N ALA A 164 -6.80 2.43 -5.33
CA ALA A 164 -5.75 2.23 -6.31
C ALA A 164 -5.71 0.81 -6.91
N ALA A 165 -6.13 -0.19 -6.12
CA ALA A 165 -6.13 -1.61 -6.52
C ALA A 165 -7.39 -2.03 -7.30
N ARG A 166 -8.45 -1.22 -7.29
CA ARG A 166 -9.73 -1.45 -7.96
C ARG A 166 -9.69 -1.01 -9.41
#